data_0fed702687d9aa340edd13095d52f558
#
_entry.id   0fed702687d9aa340edd13095d52f558
#
_cell.length_a   1.000
_cell.length_b   1.000
_cell.length_c   1.000
_cell.angle_alpha   90.00
_cell.angle_beta   90.00
_cell.angle_gamma   90.00
#
_symmetry.space_group_name_H-M   'P 1'
#
loop_
_entity.id
_entity.type
_entity.pdbx_description
1 polymer ?
#
loop_
_entity_poly.entity_id
_entity_poly.type
_entity_poly.pdbx_seq_one_letter_code
_entity_poly.pdbx_strand_id
1 'polypeptide(L)'
;MTVEEKWKAVLNNDENYDGIFFYAVKSTGIFCRPSCKSKLPLRDNVSFYENGQAARKAGYRPCKRCRPDLLEYHPVKDIAKQSRKIIKQYFHTRDKLELEIKKLGVSDHRIAEIFKEEYGITLLEYTNSLRLDQVKKKLQNMDDDIVTIAYEVGFESLSAFYRFFRKYTGTSPAKYRKELLGKEDN
;
A
#
# COMPACT_ATOMS: atom_id res chain seq x y z
N MET A 1 6.11 -8.64 -31.09
CA MET A 1 5.91 -7.25 -30.62
C MET A 1 6.83 -6.33 -31.39
N THR A 2 6.29 -5.32 -32.04
CA THR A 2 7.02 -4.36 -32.84
C THR A 2 7.81 -3.37 -31.96
N VAL A 3 8.77 -2.69 -32.53
CA VAL A 3 9.54 -1.63 -31.85
C VAL A 3 8.63 -0.49 -31.40
N GLU A 4 7.58 -0.19 -32.16
CA GLU A 4 6.63 0.86 -31.89
C GLU A 4 5.71 0.49 -30.71
N GLU A 5 5.24 -0.74 -30.63
CA GLU A 5 4.48 -1.25 -29.49
C GLU A 5 5.31 -1.19 -28.20
N LYS A 6 6.58 -1.59 -28.26
CA LYS A 6 7.51 -1.49 -27.12
C LYS A 6 7.70 -0.04 -26.66
N TRP A 7 7.86 0.88 -27.62
CA TRP A 7 8.01 2.30 -27.28
C TRP A 7 6.76 2.87 -26.63
N LYS A 8 5.56 2.52 -27.14
CA LYS A 8 4.28 2.94 -26.55
C LYS A 8 4.12 2.44 -25.11
N ALA A 9 4.53 1.21 -24.83
CA ALA A 9 4.54 0.67 -23.47
C ALA A 9 5.47 1.47 -22.53
N VAL A 10 6.65 1.89 -23.00
CA VAL A 10 7.57 2.74 -22.23
C VAL A 10 6.99 4.13 -21.98
N LEU A 11 6.35 4.75 -22.99
CA LEU A 11 5.68 6.05 -22.85
C LEU A 11 4.59 6.04 -21.76
N ASN A 12 3.84 4.95 -21.69
CA ASN A 12 2.71 4.79 -20.78
C ASN A 12 3.14 4.21 -19.41
N ASN A 13 4.43 3.91 -19.20
CA ASN A 13 4.94 3.20 -18.02
C ASN A 13 4.14 1.91 -17.74
N ASP A 14 3.85 1.13 -18.78
CA ASP A 14 2.95 0.00 -18.73
C ASP A 14 3.59 -1.22 -18.04
N GLU A 15 3.08 -1.58 -16.87
CA GLU A 15 3.58 -2.69 -16.06
C GLU A 15 3.24 -4.07 -16.62
N ASN A 16 2.26 -4.18 -17.53
CA ASN A 16 1.89 -5.44 -18.16
C ASN A 16 3.02 -6.01 -19.04
N TYR A 17 3.96 -5.16 -19.42
CA TYR A 17 5.12 -5.54 -20.22
C TYR A 17 6.39 -5.78 -19.38
N ASP A 18 6.33 -5.66 -18.06
CA ASP A 18 7.47 -5.93 -17.18
C ASP A 18 7.86 -7.41 -17.26
N GLY A 19 9.14 -7.67 -17.49
CA GLY A 19 9.65 -9.02 -17.70
C GLY A 19 9.51 -9.58 -19.14
N ILE A 20 8.69 -8.96 -19.99
CA ILE A 20 8.54 -9.33 -21.39
C ILE A 20 9.68 -8.72 -22.24
N PHE A 21 10.02 -7.48 -21.96
CA PHE A 21 11.17 -6.81 -22.57
C PHE A 21 11.76 -5.75 -21.63
N PHE A 22 12.93 -5.26 -21.97
CA PHE A 22 13.63 -4.19 -21.28
C PHE A 22 14.05 -3.12 -22.28
N TYR A 23 14.14 -1.87 -21.83
CA TYR A 23 14.70 -0.79 -22.66
C TYR A 23 15.97 -0.25 -22.01
N ALA A 24 16.94 0.10 -22.84
CA ALA A 24 18.20 0.67 -22.42
C ALA A 24 18.42 2.04 -23.05
N VAL A 25 19.01 2.95 -22.30
CA VAL A 25 19.24 4.34 -22.68
C VAL A 25 20.72 4.56 -22.92
N LYS A 26 21.11 4.79 -24.16
CA LYS A 26 22.51 4.95 -24.60
C LYS A 26 23.25 6.05 -23.84
N SER A 27 22.60 7.21 -23.65
CA SER A 27 23.21 8.37 -22.99
C SER A 27 23.54 8.15 -21.51
N THR A 28 22.87 7.20 -20.84
CA THR A 28 23.07 6.93 -19.40
C THR A 28 23.72 5.60 -19.11
N GLY A 29 23.78 4.70 -20.08
CA GLY A 29 24.28 3.33 -19.91
C GLY A 29 23.38 2.49 -19.00
N ILE A 30 22.08 2.82 -18.88
CA ILE A 30 21.16 2.18 -17.94
C ILE A 30 20.06 1.47 -18.71
N PHE A 31 19.69 0.25 -18.26
CA PHE A 31 18.48 -0.40 -18.73
C PHE A 31 17.39 -0.46 -17.64
N CYS A 32 16.14 -0.40 -18.07
CA CYS A 32 14.93 -0.28 -17.24
C CYS A 32 13.85 -1.26 -17.68
N ARG A 33 12.83 -1.45 -16.82
CA ARG A 33 11.54 -2.07 -17.17
C ARG A 33 10.64 -1.04 -17.86
N PRO A 34 9.67 -1.46 -18.67
CA PRO A 34 8.67 -0.58 -19.28
C PRO A 34 7.95 0.31 -18.28
N SER A 35 7.58 -0.22 -17.11
CA SER A 35 6.88 0.51 -16.03
C SER A 35 7.72 1.55 -15.27
N CYS A 36 8.99 1.74 -15.62
CA CYS A 36 9.90 2.61 -14.88
C CYS A 36 9.50 4.09 -14.96
N LYS A 37 9.03 4.66 -13.88
CA LYS A 37 8.68 6.10 -13.72
C LYS A 37 9.94 7.01 -13.64
N SER A 38 11.00 6.72 -14.39
CA SER A 38 12.15 7.62 -14.56
C SER A 38 11.83 8.69 -15.61
N LYS A 39 12.71 9.70 -15.73
CA LYS A 39 12.59 10.69 -16.82
C LYS A 39 12.56 9.96 -18.16
N LEU A 40 11.57 10.27 -18.98
CA LEU A 40 11.44 9.69 -20.32
C LEU A 40 12.67 10.01 -21.16
N PRO A 41 13.33 9.00 -21.75
CA PRO A 41 14.48 9.23 -22.62
C PRO A 41 14.04 9.71 -24.02
N LEU A 42 14.95 10.33 -24.75
CA LEU A 42 14.77 10.57 -26.19
C LEU A 42 14.70 9.24 -26.93
N ARG A 43 13.75 9.11 -27.87
CA ARG A 43 13.50 7.86 -28.60
C ARG A 43 14.74 7.30 -29.28
N ASP A 44 15.57 8.16 -29.88
CA ASP A 44 16.79 7.80 -30.62
C ASP A 44 17.89 7.22 -29.71
N ASN A 45 17.80 7.45 -28.41
CA ASN A 45 18.72 6.92 -27.41
C ASN A 45 18.26 5.59 -26.82
N VAL A 46 17.10 5.05 -27.26
CA VAL A 46 16.52 3.84 -26.68
C VAL A 46 16.78 2.63 -27.57
N SER A 47 17.26 1.56 -26.95
CA SER A 47 17.36 0.22 -27.52
C SER A 47 16.55 -0.77 -26.68
N PHE A 48 15.95 -1.78 -27.32
CA PHE A 48 15.13 -2.79 -26.64
C PHE A 48 15.84 -4.14 -26.57
N TYR A 49 15.65 -4.84 -25.47
CA TYR A 49 16.24 -6.15 -25.19
C TYR A 49 15.19 -7.11 -24.66
N GLU A 50 15.28 -8.39 -25.03
CA GLU A 50 14.34 -9.42 -24.61
C GLU A 50 14.50 -9.78 -23.14
N ASN A 51 15.71 -9.64 -22.60
CA ASN A 51 15.99 -9.92 -21.18
C ASN A 51 17.12 -9.04 -20.64
N GLY A 52 17.22 -8.99 -19.32
CA GLY A 52 18.23 -8.18 -18.63
C GLY A 52 19.66 -8.65 -18.87
N GLN A 53 19.87 -9.94 -19.20
CA GLN A 53 21.21 -10.46 -19.52
C GLN A 53 21.69 -9.93 -20.88
N ALA A 54 20.82 -9.87 -21.87
CA ALA A 54 21.13 -9.28 -23.18
C ALA A 54 21.51 -7.80 -23.04
N ALA A 55 20.77 -7.04 -22.22
CA ALA A 55 21.13 -5.65 -21.95
C ALA A 55 22.48 -5.53 -21.22
N ARG A 56 22.79 -6.39 -20.25
CA ARG A 56 24.10 -6.43 -19.58
C ARG A 56 25.26 -6.77 -20.54
N LYS A 57 25.06 -7.76 -21.41
CA LYS A 57 26.04 -8.10 -22.44
C LYS A 57 26.32 -6.96 -23.41
N ALA A 58 25.32 -6.12 -23.67
CA ALA A 58 25.44 -4.89 -24.46
C ALA A 58 26.06 -3.70 -23.68
N GLY A 59 26.55 -3.92 -22.44
CA GLY A 59 27.24 -2.91 -21.63
C GLY A 59 26.36 -2.02 -20.76
N TYR A 60 25.05 -2.30 -20.66
CA TYR A 60 24.16 -1.51 -19.82
C TYR A 60 24.08 -2.07 -18.39
N ARG A 61 24.03 -1.16 -17.41
CA ARG A 61 23.78 -1.51 -16.00
C ARG A 61 22.30 -1.42 -15.64
N PRO A 62 21.81 -2.21 -14.66
CA PRO A 62 20.42 -2.11 -14.23
C PRO A 62 20.12 -0.78 -13.54
N CYS A 63 18.92 -0.27 -13.78
CA CYS A 63 18.39 0.90 -13.09
C CYS A 63 18.22 0.63 -11.60
N LYS A 64 18.78 1.49 -10.73
CA LYS A 64 18.65 1.36 -9.28
C LYS A 64 17.21 1.58 -8.78
N ARG A 65 16.37 2.33 -9.53
CA ARG A 65 14.99 2.62 -9.15
C ARG A 65 14.06 1.44 -9.41
N CYS A 66 14.06 0.89 -10.61
CA CYS A 66 13.14 -0.19 -10.97
C CYS A 66 13.73 -1.59 -10.83
N ARG A 67 15.04 -1.73 -10.54
CA ARG A 67 15.74 -3.01 -10.36
C ARG A 67 15.29 -4.07 -11.38
N PRO A 68 15.55 -3.83 -12.69
CA PRO A 68 15.13 -4.74 -13.74
C PRO A 68 15.84 -6.09 -13.70
N ASP A 69 16.87 -6.20 -12.86
CA ASP A 69 17.62 -7.41 -12.54
C ASP A 69 16.92 -8.33 -11.53
N LEU A 70 15.87 -7.85 -10.86
CA LEU A 70 15.04 -8.61 -9.91
C LEU A 70 13.64 -8.76 -10.50
N LEU A 71 13.25 -9.98 -10.87
CA LEU A 71 11.98 -10.28 -11.55
C LEU A 71 10.76 -9.84 -10.73
N GLU A 72 10.83 -9.92 -9.40
CA GLU A 72 9.73 -9.61 -8.48
C GLU A 72 9.90 -8.25 -7.75
N TYR A 73 10.78 -7.38 -8.24
CA TYR A 73 11.00 -6.09 -7.58
C TYR A 73 9.91 -5.07 -7.94
N HIS A 74 8.93 -4.92 -7.06
CA HIS A 74 7.85 -3.94 -7.15
C HIS A 74 7.89 -2.99 -5.94
N PRO A 75 8.87 -2.06 -5.85
CA PRO A 75 9.12 -1.26 -4.64
C PRO A 75 7.90 -0.49 -4.16
N VAL A 76 7.06 0.00 -5.08
CA VAL A 76 5.82 0.71 -4.74
C VAL A 76 4.79 -0.26 -4.14
N LYS A 77 4.54 -1.39 -4.79
CA LYS A 77 3.63 -2.43 -4.30
C LYS A 77 4.14 -3.05 -2.98
N ASP A 78 5.46 -3.21 -2.85
CA ASP A 78 6.06 -3.75 -1.62
C ASP A 78 5.90 -2.78 -0.45
N ILE A 79 6.10 -1.47 -0.65
CA ILE A 79 5.84 -0.44 0.36
C ILE A 79 4.36 -0.45 0.77
N ALA A 80 3.43 -0.52 -0.18
CA ALA A 80 2.00 -0.60 0.11
C ALA A 80 1.65 -1.83 0.95
N LYS A 81 2.16 -3.01 0.55
CA LYS A 81 1.94 -4.27 1.28
C LYS A 81 2.54 -4.24 2.68
N GLN A 82 3.76 -3.73 2.84
CA GLN A 82 4.41 -3.60 4.14
C GLN A 82 3.65 -2.61 5.03
N SER A 83 3.25 -1.45 4.51
CA SER A 83 2.44 -0.47 5.25
C SER A 83 1.13 -1.09 5.73
N ARG A 84 0.41 -1.82 4.85
CA ARG A 84 -0.82 -2.52 5.21
C ARG A 84 -0.61 -3.55 6.32
N LYS A 85 0.49 -4.32 6.26
CA LYS A 85 0.84 -5.31 7.29
C LYS A 85 1.14 -4.63 8.63
N ILE A 86 1.91 -3.54 8.61
CA ILE A 86 2.26 -2.76 9.81
C ILE A 86 0.99 -2.18 10.44
N ILE A 87 0.10 -1.56 9.65
CA ILE A 87 -1.15 -0.99 10.15
C ILE A 87 -2.01 -2.09 10.78
N LYS A 88 -2.18 -3.23 10.09
CA LYS A 88 -2.97 -4.36 10.61
C LYS A 88 -2.44 -4.88 11.95
N GLN A 89 -1.13 -4.83 12.14
CA GLN A 89 -0.48 -5.30 13.37
C GLN A 89 -0.54 -4.30 14.51
N TYR A 90 -0.43 -2.97 14.22
CA TYR A 90 -0.22 -1.94 15.23
C TYR A 90 -1.29 -0.84 15.24
N PHE A 91 -2.43 -1.01 14.57
CA PHE A 91 -3.49 0.01 14.47
C PHE A 91 -4.00 0.51 15.84
N HIS A 92 -3.86 -0.29 16.88
CA HIS A 92 -4.28 -0.02 18.24
C HIS A 92 -3.19 0.67 19.11
N THR A 93 -1.94 0.77 18.61
CA THR A 93 -0.82 1.37 19.36
C THR A 93 -0.14 2.41 18.50
N ARG A 94 -0.50 3.67 18.69
CA ARG A 94 -0.05 4.79 17.85
C ARG A 94 1.46 4.90 17.74
N ASP A 95 2.17 4.93 18.87
CA ASP A 95 3.63 5.11 18.89
C ASP A 95 4.37 3.99 18.14
N LYS A 96 3.91 2.74 18.32
CA LYS A 96 4.47 1.60 17.60
C LYS A 96 4.18 1.67 16.11
N LEU A 97 2.97 2.05 15.73
CA LEU A 97 2.58 2.22 14.33
C LEU A 97 3.48 3.26 13.64
N GLU A 98 3.64 4.43 14.25
CA GLU A 98 4.49 5.51 13.72
C GLU A 98 5.96 5.06 13.60
N LEU A 99 6.49 4.37 14.62
CA LEU A 99 7.85 3.85 14.61
C LEU A 99 8.09 2.84 13.48
N GLU A 100 7.18 1.89 13.31
CA GLU A 100 7.31 0.85 12.29
C GLU A 100 7.13 1.41 10.87
N ILE A 101 6.23 2.37 10.68
CA ILE A 101 6.06 3.08 9.39
C ILE A 101 7.33 3.84 9.02
N LYS A 102 7.97 4.54 9.97
CA LYS A 102 9.24 5.26 9.73
C LYS A 102 10.39 4.33 9.28
N LYS A 103 10.40 3.07 9.70
CA LYS A 103 11.42 2.09 9.28
C LYS A 103 11.36 1.76 7.78
N LEU A 104 10.27 2.06 7.10
CA LEU A 104 10.17 1.90 5.66
C LEU A 104 11.11 2.84 4.88
N GLY A 105 11.66 3.88 5.53
CA GLY A 105 12.61 4.82 4.91
C GLY A 105 11.98 5.70 3.82
N VAL A 106 10.66 5.85 3.84
CA VAL A 106 9.87 6.65 2.89
C VAL A 106 9.08 7.68 3.68
N SER A 107 8.92 8.89 3.13
CA SER A 107 8.12 9.93 3.81
C SER A 107 6.67 9.53 3.97
N ASP A 108 6.02 10.00 5.05
CA ASP A 108 4.62 9.71 5.35
C ASP A 108 3.68 10.12 4.20
N HIS A 109 3.96 11.26 3.57
CA HIS A 109 3.21 11.73 2.40
C HIS A 109 3.31 10.72 1.24
N ARG A 110 4.52 10.24 0.94
CA ARG A 110 4.72 9.26 -0.14
C ARG A 110 4.08 7.91 0.17
N ILE A 111 4.12 7.47 1.43
CA ILE A 111 3.43 6.25 1.86
C ILE A 111 1.91 6.40 1.69
N ALA A 112 1.35 7.57 2.05
CA ALA A 112 -0.08 7.84 1.89
C ALA A 112 -0.53 7.82 0.42
N GLU A 113 0.26 8.42 -0.49
CA GLU A 113 0.01 8.36 -1.93
C GLU A 113 0.03 6.92 -2.45
N ILE A 114 1.12 6.19 -2.16
CA ILE A 114 1.32 4.80 -2.58
C ILE A 114 0.18 3.91 -2.10
N PHE A 115 -0.22 4.06 -0.83
CA PHE A 115 -1.27 3.27 -0.24
C PHE A 115 -2.62 3.53 -0.90
N LYS A 116 -2.93 4.80 -1.16
CA LYS A 116 -4.16 5.21 -1.84
C LYS A 116 -4.18 4.76 -3.31
N GLU A 117 -3.04 4.85 -4.02
CA GLU A 117 -2.90 4.34 -5.40
C GLU A 117 -3.16 2.84 -5.47
N GLU A 118 -2.60 2.05 -4.53
CA GLU A 118 -2.68 0.59 -4.56
C GLU A 118 -4.02 0.04 -4.05
N TYR A 119 -4.61 0.66 -3.00
CA TYR A 119 -5.81 0.12 -2.33
C TYR A 119 -7.07 0.95 -2.50
N GLY A 120 -7.00 2.12 -3.15
CA GLY A 120 -8.15 3.00 -3.37
C GLY A 120 -8.66 3.73 -2.13
N ILE A 121 -8.08 3.48 -0.95
CA ILE A 121 -8.45 4.06 0.34
C ILE A 121 -7.25 4.67 1.05
N THR A 122 -7.47 5.63 1.93
CA THR A 122 -6.41 6.23 2.73
C THR A 122 -5.96 5.31 3.87
N LEU A 123 -4.74 5.57 4.40
CA LEU A 123 -4.23 4.88 5.60
C LEU A 123 -5.20 5.04 6.79
N LEU A 124 -5.78 6.24 6.95
CA LEU A 124 -6.73 6.52 8.03
C LEU A 124 -8.04 5.74 7.87
N GLU A 125 -8.59 5.68 6.67
CA GLU A 125 -9.80 4.88 6.39
C GLU A 125 -9.55 3.40 6.66
N TYR A 126 -8.41 2.88 6.24
CA TYR A 126 -8.03 1.49 6.52
C TYR A 126 -7.85 1.23 8.02
N THR A 127 -7.17 2.12 8.74
CA THR A 127 -7.02 2.03 10.20
C THR A 127 -8.37 2.05 10.90
N ASN A 128 -9.27 2.94 10.46
CA ASN A 128 -10.61 3.06 11.02
C ASN A 128 -11.48 1.84 10.74
N SER A 129 -11.35 1.20 9.59
CA SER A 129 -12.06 -0.06 9.31
C SER A 129 -11.62 -1.18 10.25
N LEU A 130 -10.31 -1.33 10.49
CA LEU A 130 -9.78 -2.32 11.43
C LEU A 130 -10.26 -2.07 12.87
N ARG A 131 -10.25 -0.80 13.31
CA ARG A 131 -10.79 -0.41 14.63
C ARG A 131 -12.26 -0.76 14.77
N LEU A 132 -13.06 -0.41 13.75
CA LEU A 132 -14.49 -0.69 13.76
C LEU A 132 -14.79 -2.18 13.82
N ASP A 133 -14.08 -2.98 13.01
CA ASP A 133 -14.25 -4.43 12.99
C ASP A 133 -13.89 -5.05 14.34
N GLN A 134 -12.81 -4.57 14.96
CA GLN A 134 -12.38 -5.05 16.28
C GLN A 134 -13.38 -4.66 17.37
N VAL A 135 -13.90 -3.42 17.35
CA VAL A 135 -14.95 -2.98 18.29
C VAL A 135 -16.20 -3.85 18.16
N LYS A 136 -16.69 -4.07 16.93
CA LYS A 136 -17.88 -4.91 16.69
C LYS A 136 -17.70 -6.33 17.22
N LYS A 137 -16.52 -6.94 17.04
CA LYS A 137 -16.19 -8.26 17.58
C LYS A 137 -16.22 -8.27 19.10
N LYS A 138 -15.58 -7.28 19.75
CA LYS A 138 -15.56 -7.20 21.22
C LYS A 138 -16.92 -6.90 21.84
N LEU A 139 -17.76 -6.13 21.15
CA LEU A 139 -19.13 -5.86 21.61
C LEU A 139 -20.04 -7.09 21.63
N GLN A 140 -19.68 -8.17 20.94
CA GLN A 140 -20.39 -9.45 21.01
C GLN A 140 -20.17 -10.18 22.34
N ASN A 141 -19.04 -9.89 23.02
CA ASN A 141 -18.79 -10.43 24.35
C ASN A 141 -19.39 -9.51 25.42
N MET A 142 -20.25 -10.07 26.29
CA MET A 142 -20.92 -9.33 27.36
C MET A 142 -19.98 -8.87 28.46
N ASP A 143 -18.92 -9.63 28.72
CA ASP A 143 -17.97 -9.36 29.79
C ASP A 143 -17.00 -8.23 29.49
N ASP A 144 -16.86 -7.84 28.19
CA ASP A 144 -15.97 -6.76 27.79
C ASP A 144 -16.61 -5.40 28.10
N ASP A 145 -16.02 -4.64 29.01
CA ASP A 145 -16.45 -3.28 29.30
C ASP A 145 -16.18 -2.33 28.12
N ILE A 146 -17.16 -1.46 27.81
CA ILE A 146 -17.08 -0.52 26.69
C ILE A 146 -15.90 0.45 26.80
N VAL A 147 -15.55 0.85 28.02
CA VAL A 147 -14.41 1.72 28.30
C VAL A 147 -13.11 1.00 27.95
N THR A 148 -12.98 -0.24 28.41
CA THR A 148 -11.84 -1.11 28.10
C THR A 148 -11.69 -1.33 26.60
N ILE A 149 -12.79 -1.65 25.90
CA ILE A 149 -12.80 -1.80 24.44
C ILE A 149 -12.25 -0.56 23.75
N ALA A 150 -12.67 0.65 24.17
CA ALA A 150 -12.23 1.90 23.55
C ALA A 150 -10.71 2.06 23.60
N TYR A 151 -10.10 1.81 24.75
CA TYR A 151 -8.65 1.93 24.93
C TYR A 151 -7.87 0.82 24.19
N GLU A 152 -8.34 -0.41 24.25
CA GLU A 152 -7.71 -1.55 23.58
C GLU A 152 -7.68 -1.43 22.05
N VAL A 153 -8.67 -0.76 21.46
CA VAL A 153 -8.68 -0.51 20.00
C VAL A 153 -7.93 0.78 19.61
N GLY A 154 -7.28 1.44 20.58
CA GLY A 154 -6.37 2.54 20.37
C GLY A 154 -7.00 3.94 20.34
N PHE A 155 -8.11 4.15 21.09
CA PHE A 155 -8.62 5.50 21.36
C PHE A 155 -8.02 6.07 22.64
N GLU A 156 -7.61 7.32 22.59
CA GLU A 156 -7.04 8.05 23.73
C GLU A 156 -8.13 8.65 24.64
N SER A 157 -9.38 8.73 24.15
CA SER A 157 -10.51 9.22 24.93
C SER A 157 -11.83 8.57 24.52
N LEU A 158 -12.71 8.40 25.51
CA LEU A 158 -14.07 7.90 25.29
C LEU A 158 -14.89 8.80 24.36
N SER A 159 -14.73 10.12 24.45
CA SER A 159 -15.43 11.05 23.59
C SER A 159 -15.09 10.84 22.11
N ALA A 160 -13.80 10.61 21.80
CA ALA A 160 -13.35 10.30 20.44
C ALA A 160 -13.91 8.96 19.96
N PHE A 161 -13.87 7.95 20.82
CA PHE A 161 -14.43 6.63 20.55
C PHE A 161 -15.94 6.68 20.26
N TYR A 162 -16.74 7.34 21.09
CA TYR A 162 -18.18 7.43 20.88
C TYR A 162 -18.54 8.19 19.60
N ARG A 163 -17.85 9.29 19.29
CA ARG A 163 -18.00 10.01 18.01
C ARG A 163 -17.67 9.14 16.82
N PHE A 164 -16.54 8.43 16.90
CA PHE A 164 -16.10 7.50 15.86
C PHE A 164 -17.15 6.41 15.63
N PHE A 165 -17.56 5.71 16.69
CA PHE A 165 -18.48 4.60 16.57
C PHE A 165 -19.85 5.03 16.00
N ARG A 166 -20.37 6.16 16.49
CA ARG A 166 -21.63 6.73 15.97
C ARG A 166 -21.51 7.15 14.50
N LYS A 167 -20.39 7.71 14.10
CA LYS A 167 -20.14 8.09 12.70
C LYS A 167 -20.28 6.89 11.76
N TYR A 168 -19.78 5.72 12.15
CA TYR A 168 -19.73 4.55 11.28
C TYR A 168 -20.91 3.57 11.44
N THR A 169 -21.65 3.64 12.55
CA THR A 169 -22.75 2.71 12.85
C THR A 169 -24.12 3.38 13.01
N GLY A 170 -24.15 4.71 13.10
CA GLY A 170 -25.37 5.48 13.36
C GLY A 170 -25.85 5.43 14.81
N THR A 171 -25.24 4.61 15.69
CA THR A 171 -25.72 4.38 17.05
C THR A 171 -24.59 4.38 18.08
N SER A 172 -24.93 4.31 19.38
CA SER A 172 -23.91 4.18 20.43
C SER A 172 -23.47 2.74 20.61
N PRO A 173 -22.24 2.50 21.14
CA PRO A 173 -21.74 1.15 21.41
C PRO A 173 -22.68 0.33 22.31
N ALA A 174 -23.24 0.93 23.36
CA ALA A 174 -24.17 0.26 24.29
C ALA A 174 -25.47 -0.15 23.59
N LYS A 175 -26.05 0.74 22.79
CA LYS A 175 -27.25 0.44 22.01
C LYS A 175 -26.98 -0.63 20.96
N TYR A 176 -25.85 -0.55 20.26
CA TYR A 176 -25.42 -1.54 19.28
C TYR A 176 -25.29 -2.94 19.91
N ARG A 177 -24.63 -3.04 21.09
CA ARG A 177 -24.54 -4.29 21.85
C ARG A 177 -25.90 -4.87 22.18
N LYS A 178 -26.82 -4.04 22.71
CA LYS A 178 -28.18 -4.48 23.02
C LYS A 178 -28.95 -5.00 21.81
N GLU A 179 -28.79 -4.36 20.65
CA GLU A 179 -29.43 -4.79 19.39
C GLU A 179 -28.84 -6.09 18.83
N LEU A 180 -27.54 -6.34 19.04
CA LEU A 180 -26.90 -7.61 18.65
C LEU A 180 -27.46 -8.78 19.46
N LEU A 181 -27.53 -8.62 20.80
CA LEU A 181 -27.94 -9.66 21.69
C LEU A 181 -29.46 -9.93 21.64
N GLY A 182 -30.28 -8.90 21.38
CA GLY A 182 -31.73 -9.09 21.22
C GLY A 182 -32.16 -9.76 19.91
N LYS A 183 -31.20 -10.06 19.01
CA LYS A 183 -31.43 -10.84 17.78
C LYS A 183 -31.15 -12.33 17.91
N GLU A 184 -30.47 -12.73 18.99
CA GLU A 184 -30.17 -14.15 19.26
C GLU A 184 -31.32 -14.87 20.02
N ASP A 185 -32.30 -14.12 20.57
CA ASP A 185 -33.44 -14.64 21.34
C ASP A 185 -34.75 -14.75 20.50
N ASN A 186 -34.68 -14.69 19.18
CA ASN A 186 -35.81 -14.85 18.26
C ASN A 186 -35.42 -15.87 17.16
#